data_4b1d49e8c11f62ca73c9fd1bf45bb78f
#
_entry.id   4b1d49e8c11f62ca73c9fd1bf45bb78f
#
_cell.length_a   1.000
_cell.length_b   1.000
_cell.length_c   1.000
_cell.angle_alpha   90.00
_cell.angle_beta   90.00
_cell.angle_gamma   90.00
#
_symmetry.space_group_name_H-M   'P 1'
#
loop_
_entity.id
_entity.type
_entity.pdbx_description
1 polymer ?
#
loop_
_entity_poly.entity_id
_entity_poly.type
_entity_poly.pdbx_seq_one_letter_code
_entity_poly.pdbx_strand_id
1 'polypeptide(L)'
;MILLKDIRDWLKSFVLFDNYYIGRLDTKKKNSLGVYNLQDTGRREVIGGLKKYEKKSISLLIHGDTNKTNTEQKAYELYNKLEDIINNCDYPTIGSKKVYFIELLYNQPIDVDQDNDSIYEYVIELNFYFEK
;
A
#
# COMPACT_ATOMS: atom_id res chain seq x y z
N MET A 1 -6.63 -11.14 -11.94
CA MET A 1 -6.49 -9.73 -11.55
C MET A 1 -6.66 -9.60 -10.03
N ILE A 2 -5.83 -8.79 -9.41
CA ILE A 2 -5.96 -8.46 -7.99
C ILE A 2 -6.75 -7.16 -7.87
N LEU A 3 -7.79 -7.15 -7.04
CA LEU A 3 -8.60 -5.96 -6.78
C LEU A 3 -8.08 -5.21 -5.56
N LEU A 4 -8.39 -3.92 -5.47
CA LEU A 4 -8.05 -3.12 -4.28
C LEU A 4 -8.64 -3.73 -3.01
N LYS A 5 -9.84 -4.29 -3.11
CA LYS A 5 -10.48 -4.99 -1.99
C LYS A 5 -9.62 -6.14 -1.47
N ASP A 6 -9.01 -6.89 -2.38
CA ASP A 6 -8.17 -8.03 -2.02
C ASP A 6 -6.91 -7.57 -1.28
N ILE A 7 -6.33 -6.46 -1.73
CA ILE A 7 -5.16 -5.86 -1.09
C ILE A 7 -5.54 -5.32 0.30
N ARG A 8 -6.68 -4.64 0.41
CA ARG A 8 -7.18 -4.16 1.70
C ARG A 8 -7.36 -5.32 2.69
N ASP A 9 -7.96 -6.40 2.25
CA ASP A 9 -8.23 -7.55 3.11
C ASP A 9 -6.92 -8.22 3.55
N TRP A 10 -5.94 -8.29 2.66
CA TRP A 10 -4.61 -8.77 3.02
C TRP A 10 -3.95 -7.86 4.07
N LEU A 11 -3.98 -6.55 3.88
CA LEU A 11 -3.40 -5.60 4.83
C LEU A 11 -4.07 -5.71 6.19
N LYS A 12 -5.39 -5.89 6.24
CA LYS A 12 -6.11 -6.07 7.51
C LYS A 12 -5.63 -7.28 8.29
N SER A 13 -5.04 -8.25 7.64
CA SER A 13 -4.57 -9.47 8.31
C SER A 13 -3.32 -9.25 9.16
N PHE A 14 -2.56 -8.17 8.95
CA PHE A 14 -1.30 -7.96 9.67
C PHE A 14 -1.03 -6.51 10.10
N VAL A 15 -1.87 -5.55 9.73
CA VAL A 15 -1.74 -4.16 10.20
C VAL A 15 -2.99 -3.74 10.96
N LEU A 16 -2.82 -2.82 11.91
CA LEU A 16 -3.89 -2.42 12.80
C LEU A 16 -4.24 -0.94 12.59
N PHE A 17 -5.38 -0.71 11.98
CA PHE A 17 -6.01 0.60 11.85
C PHE A 17 -7.47 0.48 12.29
N ASP A 18 -8.08 1.62 12.64
CA ASP A 18 -9.48 1.62 13.05
C ASP A 18 -10.43 1.49 11.85
N ASN A 19 -10.01 2.02 10.71
CA ASN A 19 -10.83 1.99 9.50
C ASN A 19 -9.95 1.68 8.29
N TYR A 20 -10.53 0.96 7.32
CA TYR A 20 -9.86 0.61 6.07
C TYR A 20 -10.76 1.00 4.90
N TYR A 21 -10.23 1.73 3.95
CA TYR A 21 -10.98 2.26 2.82
C TYR A 21 -10.38 1.83 1.49
N ILE A 22 -11.24 1.71 0.49
CA ILE A 22 -10.84 1.51 -0.89
C ILE A 22 -11.18 2.79 -1.64
N GLY A 23 -10.17 3.47 -2.18
CA GLY A 23 -10.38 4.73 -2.84
C GLY A 23 -10.73 5.81 -1.82
N ARG A 24 -11.87 6.45 -1.97
CA ARG A 24 -12.24 7.63 -1.18
C ARG A 24 -12.32 7.34 0.32
N LEU A 25 -11.52 8.08 1.09
CA LEU A 25 -11.43 7.96 2.53
C LEU A 25 -12.37 8.98 3.21
N ASP A 26 -12.95 8.60 4.36
CA ASP A 26 -13.67 9.54 5.21
C ASP A 26 -12.65 10.35 6.02
N THR A 27 -12.46 11.60 5.66
CA THR A 27 -11.43 12.46 6.26
C THR A 27 -11.70 12.81 7.72
N LYS A 28 -12.91 12.56 8.21
CA LYS A 28 -13.26 12.82 9.62
C LYS A 28 -12.86 11.67 10.55
N LYS A 29 -12.53 10.51 9.99
CA LYS A 29 -12.18 9.34 10.79
C LYS A 29 -10.67 9.19 10.88
N LYS A 30 -10.17 9.31 12.09
CA LYS A 30 -8.73 9.18 12.40
C LYS A 30 -8.30 7.72 12.34
N ASN A 31 -6.99 7.52 12.28
CA ASN A 31 -6.37 6.21 12.29
C ASN A 31 -6.94 5.28 11.21
N SER A 32 -6.98 5.78 10.00
CA SER A 32 -7.53 5.09 8.83
C SER A 32 -6.45 4.77 7.81
N LEU A 33 -6.64 3.67 7.09
CA LEU A 33 -5.78 3.28 5.99
C LEU A 33 -6.61 3.24 4.71
N GLY A 34 -6.20 4.01 3.71
CA GLY A 34 -6.83 4.01 2.39
C GLY A 34 -5.97 3.30 1.37
N VAL A 35 -6.59 2.50 0.52
CA VAL A 35 -5.91 1.81 -0.57
C VAL A 35 -6.39 2.40 -1.89
N TYR A 36 -5.46 2.93 -2.66
CA TYR A 36 -5.75 3.64 -3.90
C TYR A 36 -4.98 3.04 -5.06
N ASN A 37 -5.54 3.13 -6.26
CA ASN A 37 -4.77 2.88 -7.46
C ASN A 37 -3.78 4.01 -7.67
N LEU A 38 -2.53 3.64 -7.95
CA LEU A 38 -1.53 4.57 -8.40
C LEU A 38 -1.43 4.41 -9.91
N GLN A 39 -1.53 5.53 -10.65
CA GLN A 39 -1.47 5.48 -12.10
C GLN A 39 -0.08 5.04 -12.54
N ASP A 40 -0.04 3.96 -13.31
CA ASP A 40 1.18 3.44 -13.90
C ASP A 40 1.23 3.87 -15.36
N THR A 41 2.22 4.67 -15.71
CA THR A 41 2.39 5.16 -17.09
C THR A 41 3.25 4.24 -17.94
N GLY A 42 3.90 3.27 -17.31
CA GLY A 42 4.80 2.36 -18.00
C GLY A 42 4.14 1.02 -18.27
N ARG A 43 4.26 0.57 -19.49
CA ARG A 43 3.88 -0.78 -19.86
C ARG A 43 5.09 -1.65 -19.76
N ARG A 44 5.03 -2.70 -18.91
CA ARG A 44 6.13 -3.66 -18.82
C ARG A 44 5.90 -4.81 -19.77
N GLU A 45 6.91 -5.08 -20.57
CA GLU A 45 6.91 -6.22 -21.46
C GLU A 45 8.10 -7.11 -21.16
N VAL A 46 7.87 -8.42 -21.27
CA VAL A 46 8.93 -9.40 -21.16
C VAL A 46 9.58 -9.54 -22.52
N ILE A 47 10.89 -9.80 -22.54
CA ILE A 47 11.62 -10.10 -23.77
C ILE A 47 10.95 -11.29 -24.45
N GLY A 48 10.64 -11.15 -25.72
CA GLY A 48 9.92 -12.16 -26.50
C GLY A 48 8.42 -11.96 -26.55
N GLY A 49 7.89 -10.92 -25.92
CA GLY A 49 6.47 -10.54 -25.99
C GLY A 49 5.53 -11.38 -25.15
N LEU A 50 6.03 -12.33 -24.36
CA LEU A 50 5.22 -13.17 -23.50
C LEU A 50 5.22 -12.60 -22.09
N LYS A 51 4.09 -12.04 -21.67
CA LYS A 51 3.92 -11.49 -20.34
C LYS A 51 3.55 -12.61 -19.38
N LYS A 52 4.46 -12.96 -18.49
CA LYS A 52 4.28 -14.04 -17.51
C LYS A 52 3.79 -13.55 -16.16
N TYR A 53 3.76 -12.26 -15.94
CA TYR A 53 3.31 -11.64 -14.70
C TYR A 53 2.50 -10.39 -15.02
N GLU A 54 1.75 -9.94 -14.03
CA GLU A 54 1.09 -8.65 -14.07
C GLU A 54 1.61 -7.75 -12.98
N LYS A 55 1.49 -6.45 -13.18
CA LYS A 55 1.91 -5.43 -12.23
C LYS A 55 0.71 -4.59 -11.83
N LYS A 56 0.60 -4.34 -10.54
CA LYS A 56 -0.40 -3.40 -10.01
C LYS A 56 0.30 -2.40 -9.11
N SER A 57 0.13 -1.12 -9.44
CA SER A 57 0.69 -0.02 -8.66
C SER A 57 -0.37 0.53 -7.73
N ILE A 58 -0.03 0.67 -6.45
CA ILE A 58 -0.96 1.19 -5.46
C ILE A 58 -0.31 2.23 -4.57
N SER A 59 -1.16 3.07 -3.99
CA SER A 59 -0.80 4.04 -2.98
C SER A 59 -1.56 3.73 -1.71
N LEU A 60 -0.86 3.66 -0.58
CA LEU A 60 -1.44 3.49 0.74
C LEU A 60 -1.42 4.84 1.45
N LEU A 61 -2.58 5.35 1.80
CA LEU A 61 -2.71 6.59 2.55
C LEU A 61 -2.91 6.28 4.03
N ILE A 62 -1.95 6.68 4.84
CA ILE A 62 -2.06 6.60 6.29
C ILE A 62 -2.63 7.94 6.76
N HIS A 63 -3.91 7.94 7.09
CA HIS A 63 -4.63 9.09 7.63
C HIS A 63 -4.66 8.91 9.14
N GLY A 64 -3.74 9.58 9.84
CA GLY A 64 -3.47 9.33 11.24
C GLY A 64 -4.35 10.11 12.19
N ASP A 65 -3.72 10.99 12.95
CA ASP A 65 -4.41 11.84 13.91
C ASP A 65 -3.78 13.24 13.94
N THR A 66 -4.12 14.02 14.98
CA THR A 66 -3.59 15.38 15.13
C THR A 66 -2.19 15.42 15.73
N ASN A 67 -1.60 14.26 16.01
CA ASN A 67 -0.24 14.14 16.52
C ASN A 67 0.67 13.59 15.44
N LYS A 68 1.63 14.43 15.00
CA LYS A 68 2.53 14.05 13.90
C LYS A 68 3.39 12.83 14.25
N THR A 69 3.90 12.76 15.46
CA THR A 69 4.75 11.65 15.89
C THR A 69 4.00 10.32 15.86
N ASN A 70 2.76 10.31 16.34
CA ASN A 70 1.95 9.09 16.31
C ASN A 70 1.67 8.65 14.87
N THR A 71 1.35 9.58 13.99
CA THR A 71 1.09 9.28 12.58
C THR A 71 2.35 8.75 11.89
N GLU A 72 3.49 9.40 12.14
CA GLU A 72 4.77 8.97 11.60
C GLU A 72 5.12 7.55 12.06
N GLN A 73 4.94 7.24 13.36
CA GLN A 73 5.19 5.91 13.89
C GLN A 73 4.32 4.86 13.20
N LYS A 74 3.04 5.15 13.00
CA LYS A 74 2.11 4.27 12.29
C LYS A 74 2.58 4.00 10.86
N ALA A 75 3.01 5.05 10.17
CA ALA A 75 3.50 4.93 8.80
C ALA A 75 4.75 4.05 8.73
N TYR A 76 5.70 4.26 9.64
CA TYR A 76 6.93 3.45 9.68
C TYR A 76 6.66 2.01 10.11
N GLU A 77 5.72 1.77 11.01
CA GLU A 77 5.33 0.40 11.38
C GLU A 77 4.83 -0.37 10.16
N LEU A 78 3.96 0.24 9.37
CA LEU A 78 3.47 -0.39 8.15
C LEU A 78 4.59 -0.58 7.13
N TYR A 79 5.41 0.44 6.92
CA TYR A 79 6.53 0.37 5.99
C TYR A 79 7.49 -0.77 6.37
N ASN A 80 7.85 -0.86 7.65
CA ASN A 80 8.76 -1.88 8.14
C ASN A 80 8.19 -3.29 7.99
N LYS A 81 6.89 -3.47 8.18
CA LYS A 81 6.25 -4.76 7.95
C LYS A 81 6.30 -5.17 6.47
N LEU A 82 6.14 -4.22 5.58
CA LEU A 82 6.28 -4.48 4.14
C LEU A 82 7.73 -4.83 3.78
N GLU A 83 8.70 -4.11 4.36
CA GLU A 83 10.12 -4.43 4.17
C GLU A 83 10.47 -5.83 4.67
N ASP A 84 9.92 -6.24 5.81
CA ASP A 84 10.16 -7.57 6.36
C ASP A 84 9.66 -8.66 5.41
N ILE A 85 8.48 -8.46 4.81
CA ILE A 85 7.95 -9.39 3.80
C ILE A 85 8.90 -9.50 2.62
N ILE A 86 9.41 -8.36 2.15
CA ILE A 86 10.34 -8.32 1.01
C ILE A 86 11.66 -8.99 1.37
N ASN A 87 12.24 -8.65 2.52
CA ASN A 87 13.54 -9.17 2.94
C ASN A 87 13.52 -10.67 3.19
N ASN A 88 12.38 -11.20 3.66
CA ASN A 88 12.22 -12.63 3.93
C ASN A 88 11.64 -13.39 2.73
N CYS A 89 11.37 -12.70 1.63
CA CYS A 89 10.70 -13.28 0.45
C CYS A 89 9.40 -13.98 0.82
N ASP A 90 8.69 -13.44 1.79
CA ASP A 90 7.46 -14.02 2.35
C ASP A 90 6.22 -13.45 1.63
N TYR A 91 6.22 -13.58 0.30
CA TYR A 91 5.18 -12.98 -0.51
C TYR A 91 3.86 -13.72 -0.41
N PRO A 92 2.74 -13.00 -0.29
CA PRO A 92 1.44 -13.60 -0.06
C PRO A 92 0.79 -14.10 -1.35
N THR A 93 -0.32 -14.79 -1.15
CA THR A 93 -1.34 -14.97 -2.19
C THR A 93 -2.44 -13.97 -1.90
N ILE A 94 -2.75 -13.11 -2.86
CA ILE A 94 -3.77 -12.08 -2.74
C ILE A 94 -4.83 -12.30 -3.80
N GLY A 95 -6.10 -12.39 -3.39
CA GLY A 95 -7.19 -12.58 -4.33
C GLY A 95 -6.99 -13.83 -5.20
N SER A 96 -6.54 -14.93 -4.64
CA SER A 96 -6.20 -16.19 -5.31
C SER A 96 -5.01 -16.10 -6.29
N LYS A 97 -4.30 -14.98 -6.34
CA LYS A 97 -3.12 -14.79 -7.19
C LYS A 97 -1.86 -14.77 -6.34
N LYS A 98 -0.85 -15.52 -6.77
CA LYS A 98 0.44 -15.54 -6.09
C LYS A 98 1.21 -14.26 -6.40
N VAL A 99 1.63 -13.56 -5.36
CA VAL A 99 2.51 -12.40 -5.50
C VAL A 99 3.95 -12.89 -5.59
N TYR A 100 4.66 -12.47 -6.63
CA TYR A 100 6.06 -12.83 -6.84
C TYR A 100 7.01 -11.85 -6.22
N PHE A 101 6.62 -10.57 -6.20
CA PHE A 101 7.49 -9.52 -5.70
C PHE A 101 6.68 -8.28 -5.33
N ILE A 102 7.13 -7.60 -4.28
CA ILE A 102 6.59 -6.30 -3.86
C ILE A 102 7.75 -5.31 -3.92
N GLU A 103 7.54 -4.21 -4.62
CA GLU A 103 8.53 -3.16 -4.78
C GLU A 103 8.04 -1.89 -4.09
N LEU A 104 8.80 -1.44 -3.09
CA LEU A 104 8.55 -0.13 -2.46
C LEU A 104 9.21 0.94 -3.33
N LEU A 105 8.44 1.95 -3.72
CA LEU A 105 8.91 2.97 -4.66
C LEU A 105 9.78 4.04 -4.03
N TYR A 106 9.72 4.17 -2.70
CA TYR A 106 10.50 5.16 -1.93
C TYR A 106 11.15 4.49 -0.75
N ASN A 107 12.24 5.08 -0.28
CA ASN A 107 13.02 4.53 0.84
C ASN A 107 12.34 4.69 2.20
N GLN A 108 11.27 5.46 2.25
CA GLN A 108 10.55 5.76 3.47
C GLN A 108 9.14 6.22 3.13
N PRO A 109 8.21 6.23 4.11
CA PRO A 109 6.90 6.83 3.89
C PRO A 109 7.03 8.30 3.51
N ILE A 110 6.15 8.76 2.63
CA ILE A 110 6.15 10.14 2.14
C ILE A 110 5.30 10.98 3.10
N ASP A 111 5.89 12.02 3.66
CA ASP A 111 5.18 12.98 4.51
C ASP A 111 4.35 13.91 3.62
N VAL A 112 3.03 13.83 3.75
CA VAL A 112 2.10 14.69 3.01
C VAL A 112 1.56 15.82 3.87
N ASP A 113 2.04 15.93 5.11
CA ASP A 113 1.66 16.97 6.06
C ASP A 113 0.20 16.81 6.55
N GLN A 114 -0.47 17.91 6.85
CA GLN A 114 -1.83 17.90 7.38
C GLN A 114 -2.88 18.04 6.29
N ASP A 115 -4.03 17.43 6.51
CA ASP A 115 -5.21 17.71 5.71
C ASP A 115 -5.95 18.96 6.25
N ASN A 116 -7.13 19.27 5.69
CA ASN A 116 -7.93 20.42 6.10
C ASN A 116 -8.46 20.32 7.54
N ASP A 117 -8.48 19.13 8.10
CA ASP A 117 -8.95 18.87 9.48
C ASP A 117 -7.79 18.75 10.47
N SER A 118 -6.58 19.18 10.07
CA SER A 118 -5.35 19.13 10.88
C SER A 118 -4.92 17.70 11.24
N ILE A 119 -5.29 16.72 10.43
CA ILE A 119 -4.87 15.33 10.60
C ILE A 119 -3.65 15.09 9.73
N TYR A 120 -2.59 14.57 10.32
CA TYR A 120 -1.35 14.25 9.60
C TYR A 120 -1.52 13.01 8.76
N GLU A 121 -0.87 13.02 7.60
CA GLU A 121 -0.95 11.95 6.62
C GLU A 121 0.41 11.57 6.09
N TYR A 122 0.57 10.27 5.81
CA TYR A 122 1.73 9.72 5.12
C TYR A 122 1.26 8.82 4.00
N VAL A 123 2.09 8.67 2.98
CA VAL A 123 1.79 7.82 1.82
C VAL A 123 2.91 6.81 1.63
N ILE A 124 2.54 5.58 1.34
CA ILE A 124 3.47 4.53 0.91
C ILE A 124 3.04 4.09 -0.48
N GLU A 125 3.94 4.19 -1.45
CA GLU A 125 3.66 3.78 -2.82
C GLU A 125 4.44 2.52 -3.14
N LEU A 126 3.77 1.56 -3.76
CA LEU A 126 4.38 0.27 -4.04
C LEU A 126 3.77 -0.40 -5.28
N ASN A 127 4.52 -1.33 -5.82
CA ASN A 127 4.09 -2.19 -6.92
C ASN A 127 3.98 -3.62 -6.44
N PHE A 128 2.92 -4.30 -6.89
CA PHE A 128 2.78 -5.74 -6.76
C PHE A 128 3.03 -6.38 -8.12
N TYR A 129 3.87 -7.39 -8.14
CA TYR A 129 4.10 -8.24 -9.31
C TYR A 129 3.54 -9.62 -8.97
N PHE A 130 2.60 -10.10 -9.76
CA PHE A 130 1.86 -11.32 -9.42
C PHE A 130 1.59 -12.17 -10.65
N GLU A 131 1.18 -13.42 -10.42
CA GLU A 131 0.90 -14.35 -11.51
C GLU A 131 -0.27 -13.85 -12.37
N LYS A 132 -0.10 -14.09 -13.64
CA LYS A 132 -1.08 -13.68 -14.64
C LYS A 132 -2.38 -14.49 -14.56
#